data_848b79f9ee90fe4e8d5166cbd5d55f80
#
_entry.id   848b79f9ee90fe4e8d5166cbd5d55f80
#
_cell.length_a   1.000
_cell.length_b   1.000
_cell.length_c   1.000
_cell.angle_alpha   90.00
_cell.angle_beta   90.00
_cell.angle_gamma   90.00
#
_symmetry.space_group_name_H-M   'P 1'
#
loop_
_entity.id
_entity.type
_entity.pdbx_description
1 polymer ?
#
loop_
_entity_poly.entity_id
_entity_poly.type
_entity_poly.pdbx_seq_one_letter_code
_entity_poly.pdbx_strand_id
1 'polypeptide(L)'
;MSKIIIPANYKPALNLYDTQRAIGTVKRLFADTLCATLNLYRVSAPLFLEASTGLNDDLNGVERKVTFDIKDSGTEAQVVQSLAKWKRQALKDYDFRVGKGLYCDMNAIRRDEELDNLHSVYVDQWDWEKIITVEDRNETYLKNVVRCIVSAVCEIGRAHV
;
A
#
# COMPACT_ATOMS: atom_id res chain seq x y z
N MET A 1 20.90 17.62 0.75
CA MET A 1 19.88 18.66 1.05
C MET A 1 18.54 18.16 0.52
N SER A 2 17.46 18.34 1.28
CA SER A 2 16.11 17.97 0.82
C SER A 2 15.75 18.69 -0.48
N LYS A 3 15.21 17.95 -1.47
CA LYS A 3 14.70 18.48 -2.74
C LYS A 3 13.27 19.02 -2.62
N ILE A 4 12.79 19.29 -1.40
CA ILE A 4 11.44 19.81 -1.17
C ILE A 4 11.34 21.25 -1.65
N ILE A 5 10.42 21.51 -2.56
CA ILE A 5 10.13 22.83 -3.11
C ILE A 5 8.78 23.31 -2.59
N ILE A 6 8.79 24.43 -1.87
CA ILE A 6 7.57 25.10 -1.40
C ILE A 6 7.48 26.46 -2.12
N PRO A 7 6.47 26.69 -2.95
CA PRO A 7 6.28 28.00 -3.58
C PRO A 7 6.14 29.12 -2.54
N ALA A 8 6.76 30.29 -2.79
CA ALA A 8 6.81 31.39 -1.82
C ALA A 8 5.43 31.85 -1.31
N ASN A 9 4.39 31.72 -2.14
CA ASN A 9 3.02 32.13 -1.81
C ASN A 9 2.08 30.95 -1.56
N TYR A 10 2.63 29.75 -1.30
CA TYR A 10 1.80 28.58 -1.04
C TYR A 10 0.97 28.76 0.23
N LYS A 11 -0.32 28.54 0.10
CA LYS A 11 -1.26 28.45 1.22
C LYS A 11 -2.01 27.13 1.10
N PRO A 12 -2.07 26.30 2.15
CA PRO A 12 -2.86 25.09 2.13
C PRO A 12 -4.35 25.43 1.97
N ALA A 13 -5.05 24.64 1.15
CA ALA A 13 -6.49 24.81 0.95
C ALA A 13 -7.31 24.44 2.20
N LEU A 14 -6.78 23.54 3.02
CA LEU A 14 -7.41 23.06 4.25
C LEU A 14 -6.52 23.36 5.45
N ASN A 15 -7.14 23.62 6.61
CA ASN A 15 -6.41 23.63 7.89
C ASN A 15 -6.05 22.20 8.31
N LEU A 16 -5.27 22.05 9.38
CA LEU A 16 -4.78 20.73 9.84
C LEU A 16 -5.93 19.77 10.20
N TYR A 17 -6.97 20.27 10.87
CA TYR A 17 -8.12 19.47 11.27
C TYR A 17 -8.91 18.96 10.06
N ASP A 18 -9.23 19.84 9.13
CA ASP A 18 -9.96 19.49 7.91
C ASP A 18 -9.14 18.58 6.99
N THR A 19 -7.81 18.76 6.98
CA THR A 19 -6.88 17.84 6.29
C THR A 19 -7.00 16.41 6.83
N GLN A 20 -7.02 16.23 8.15
CA GLN A 20 -7.17 14.89 8.75
C GLN A 20 -8.54 14.27 8.43
N ARG A 21 -9.60 15.08 8.45
CA ARG A 21 -10.95 14.62 8.03
C ARG A 21 -10.96 14.19 6.57
N ALA A 22 -10.36 14.98 5.70
CA ALA A 22 -10.29 14.69 4.26
C ALA A 22 -9.50 13.39 4.01
N ILE A 23 -8.35 13.19 4.66
CA ILE A 23 -7.58 11.96 4.58
C ILE A 23 -8.44 10.75 4.97
N GLY A 24 -9.13 10.82 6.10
CA GLY A 24 -10.01 9.74 6.57
C GLY A 24 -11.14 9.42 5.59
N THR A 25 -11.75 10.45 4.99
CA THR A 25 -12.81 10.31 3.98
C THR A 25 -12.28 9.66 2.70
N VAL A 26 -11.16 10.17 2.17
CA VAL A 26 -10.53 9.64 0.95
C VAL A 26 -10.11 8.19 1.15
N LYS A 27 -9.46 7.88 2.27
CA LYS A 27 -9.01 6.50 2.55
C LYS A 27 -10.16 5.51 2.59
N ARG A 28 -11.25 5.84 3.27
CA ARG A 28 -12.42 4.95 3.36
C ARG A 28 -13.13 4.78 2.02
N LEU A 29 -13.46 5.89 1.37
CA LEU A 29 -14.18 5.85 0.10
C LEU A 29 -13.43 5.10 -0.99
N PHE A 30 -12.12 5.37 -1.12
CA PHE A 30 -11.31 4.68 -2.12
C PHE A 30 -11.16 3.20 -1.80
N ALA A 31 -10.90 2.84 -0.53
CA ALA A 31 -10.78 1.45 -0.12
C ALA A 31 -12.07 0.66 -0.40
N ASP A 32 -13.23 1.20 -0.02
CA ASP A 32 -14.53 0.56 -0.24
C ASP A 32 -14.81 0.37 -1.74
N THR A 33 -14.58 1.42 -2.54
CA THR A 33 -14.82 1.39 -4.00
C THR A 33 -13.84 0.43 -4.69
N LEU A 34 -12.56 0.46 -4.33
CA LEU A 34 -11.54 -0.44 -4.89
C LEU A 34 -11.84 -1.90 -4.57
N CYS A 35 -12.20 -2.19 -3.31
CA CYS A 35 -12.56 -3.52 -2.86
C CYS A 35 -13.78 -4.06 -3.61
N ALA A 36 -14.82 -3.24 -3.77
CA ALA A 36 -16.03 -3.63 -4.52
C ALA A 36 -15.71 -3.88 -6.00
N THR A 37 -14.94 -3.00 -6.64
CA THR A 37 -14.68 -3.04 -8.07
C THR A 37 -13.73 -4.18 -8.47
N LEU A 38 -12.74 -4.48 -7.64
CA LEU A 38 -11.75 -5.52 -7.91
C LEU A 38 -12.02 -6.85 -7.20
N ASN A 39 -13.12 -6.96 -6.43
CA ASN A 39 -13.47 -8.13 -5.62
C ASN A 39 -12.37 -8.47 -4.60
N LEU A 40 -12.02 -7.48 -3.78
CA LEU A 40 -11.00 -7.60 -2.74
C LEU A 40 -11.64 -7.67 -1.35
N TYR A 41 -10.97 -8.34 -0.43
CA TYR A 41 -11.33 -8.40 0.98
C TYR A 41 -10.24 -7.75 1.83
N ARG A 42 -10.62 -6.88 2.75
CA ARG A 42 -9.67 -6.28 3.67
C ARG A 42 -9.09 -7.29 4.64
N VAL A 43 -7.76 -7.30 4.76
CA VAL A 43 -7.03 -8.06 5.77
C VAL A 43 -6.11 -7.12 6.55
N SER A 44 -5.75 -7.49 7.77
CA SER A 44 -4.76 -6.74 8.55
C SER A 44 -3.36 -7.08 8.07
N ALA A 45 -2.57 -6.06 7.79
CA ALA A 45 -1.17 -6.22 7.39
C ALA A 45 -0.25 -6.20 8.62
N PRO A 46 0.86 -6.97 8.61
CA PRO A 46 1.91 -6.83 9.59
C PRO A 46 2.67 -5.52 9.40
N LEU A 47 3.10 -4.90 10.50
CA LEU A 47 4.00 -3.76 10.48
C LEU A 47 5.47 -4.18 10.34
N PHE A 48 5.79 -5.36 10.81
CA PHE A 48 7.12 -5.97 10.74
C PHE A 48 7.00 -7.47 10.50
N LEU A 49 8.05 -8.08 10.04
CA LEU A 49 8.14 -9.49 9.74
C LEU A 49 9.44 -10.04 10.35
N GLU A 50 9.43 -11.29 10.75
CA GLU A 50 10.66 -11.98 11.15
C GLU A 50 11.60 -12.09 9.95
N ALA A 51 12.88 -11.74 10.15
CA ALA A 51 13.87 -11.67 9.08
C ALA A 51 14.06 -13.02 8.36
N SER A 52 14.00 -14.13 9.11
CA SER A 52 14.20 -15.49 8.59
C SER A 52 13.11 -15.92 7.59
N THR A 53 11.93 -15.30 7.60
CA THR A 53 10.83 -15.64 6.68
C THR A 53 11.10 -15.21 5.24
N GLY A 54 11.96 -14.21 5.02
CA GLY A 54 12.22 -13.64 3.70
C GLY A 54 11.01 -12.95 3.04
N LEU A 55 9.92 -12.72 3.78
CA LEU A 55 8.67 -12.15 3.26
C LEU A 55 8.69 -10.62 3.16
N ASN A 56 9.66 -9.95 3.80
CA ASN A 56 9.88 -8.52 3.60
C ASN A 56 10.67 -8.31 2.31
N ASP A 57 10.06 -7.66 1.32
CA ASP A 57 10.69 -7.44 0.02
C ASP A 57 11.91 -6.52 0.12
N ASP A 58 12.91 -6.79 -0.72
CA ASP A 58 14.16 -6.03 -0.76
C ASP A 58 14.12 -4.83 -1.72
N LEU A 59 12.92 -4.46 -2.22
CA LEU A 59 12.74 -3.41 -3.25
C LEU A 59 13.70 -3.62 -4.44
N ASN A 60 14.73 -2.77 -4.57
CA ASN A 60 15.78 -2.92 -5.59
C ASN A 60 16.99 -3.77 -5.12
N GLY A 61 16.95 -4.26 -3.88
CA GLY A 61 18.01 -5.09 -3.30
C GLY A 61 19.21 -4.34 -2.71
N VAL A 62 19.15 -3.02 -2.67
CA VAL A 62 20.21 -2.15 -2.14
C VAL A 62 19.77 -1.37 -0.91
N GLU A 63 18.46 -1.21 -0.70
CA GLU A 63 17.89 -0.48 0.42
C GLU A 63 18.06 -1.25 1.73
N ARG A 64 18.54 -0.56 2.76
CA ARG A 64 18.74 -1.16 4.08
C ARG A 64 17.41 -1.23 4.82
N LYS A 65 17.12 -2.38 5.42
CA LYS A 65 15.95 -2.56 6.27
C LYS A 65 16.14 -1.90 7.63
N VAL A 66 15.05 -1.49 8.26
CA VAL A 66 15.02 -1.13 9.68
C VAL A 66 14.78 -2.42 10.46
N THR A 67 15.74 -2.82 11.28
CA THR A 67 15.70 -4.07 12.04
C THR A 67 15.69 -3.78 13.54
N PHE A 68 15.14 -4.72 14.30
CA PHE A 68 15.18 -4.75 15.76
C PHE A 68 15.09 -6.20 16.26
N ASP A 69 15.57 -6.43 17.46
CA ASP A 69 15.48 -7.73 18.14
C ASP A 69 14.17 -7.84 18.93
N ILE A 70 13.65 -9.07 19.01
CA ILE A 70 12.52 -9.41 19.88
C ILE A 70 13.05 -10.17 21.08
N LYS A 71 13.03 -9.55 22.26
CA LYS A 71 13.63 -10.07 23.48
C LYS A 71 13.22 -11.50 23.82
N ASP A 72 11.93 -11.81 23.70
CA ASP A 72 11.42 -13.10 24.18
C ASP A 72 11.73 -14.26 23.20
N SER A 73 11.77 -13.98 21.90
CA SER A 73 12.08 -15.01 20.89
C SER A 73 13.56 -15.06 20.52
N GLY A 74 14.33 -14.00 20.80
CA GLY A 74 15.71 -13.87 20.35
C GLY A 74 15.85 -13.74 18.83
N THR A 75 14.76 -13.48 18.11
CA THR A 75 14.75 -13.33 16.65
C THR A 75 14.87 -11.88 16.21
N GLU A 76 15.42 -11.67 15.01
CA GLU A 76 15.43 -10.37 14.37
C GLU A 76 14.12 -10.14 13.60
N ALA A 77 13.51 -8.99 13.82
CA ALA A 77 12.37 -8.49 13.07
C ALA A 77 12.77 -7.31 12.18
N GLN A 78 12.08 -7.18 11.07
CA GLN A 78 12.30 -6.14 10.07
C GLN A 78 11.01 -5.37 9.83
N VAL A 79 11.04 -4.05 9.98
CA VAL A 79 9.93 -3.19 9.56
C VAL A 79 9.74 -3.35 8.06
N VAL A 80 8.49 -3.47 7.62
CA VAL A 80 8.20 -3.74 6.21
C VAL A 80 8.63 -2.56 5.31
N GLN A 81 9.16 -2.93 4.15
CA GLN A 81 9.44 -2.03 3.04
C GLN A 81 8.41 -2.21 1.91
N SER A 82 7.97 -3.46 1.72
CA SER A 82 6.90 -3.87 0.81
C SER A 82 6.30 -5.19 1.29
N LEU A 83 5.01 -5.39 1.04
CA LEU A 83 4.28 -6.61 1.41
C LEU A 83 3.93 -7.51 0.22
N ALA A 84 4.56 -7.35 -0.94
CA ALA A 84 4.19 -8.12 -2.12
C ALA A 84 4.34 -9.63 -1.89
N LYS A 85 5.46 -10.09 -1.31
CA LYS A 85 5.66 -11.51 -0.99
C LYS A 85 4.70 -11.99 0.10
N TRP A 86 4.53 -11.19 1.17
CA TRP A 86 3.62 -11.53 2.26
C TRP A 86 2.17 -11.65 1.76
N LYS A 87 1.69 -10.72 0.93
CA LYS A 87 0.33 -10.80 0.37
C LYS A 87 0.09 -12.07 -0.42
N ARG A 88 1.06 -12.52 -1.23
CA ARG A 88 0.97 -13.79 -1.96
C ARG A 88 0.88 -14.99 -1.02
N GLN A 89 1.67 -14.99 0.05
CA GLN A 89 1.55 -16.01 1.09
C GLN A 89 0.18 -15.94 1.77
N ALA A 90 -0.28 -14.75 2.15
CA ALA A 90 -1.58 -14.54 2.79
C ALA A 90 -2.77 -14.98 1.91
N LEU A 91 -2.71 -14.76 0.59
CA LEU A 91 -3.72 -15.29 -0.32
C LEU A 91 -3.85 -16.81 -0.23
N LYS A 92 -2.74 -17.52 -0.10
CA LYS A 92 -2.72 -18.98 0.11
C LYS A 92 -3.23 -19.36 1.49
N ASP A 93 -2.71 -18.74 2.54
CA ASP A 93 -2.99 -19.10 3.93
C ASP A 93 -4.46 -18.84 4.31
N TYR A 94 -5.09 -17.84 3.68
CA TYR A 94 -6.51 -17.51 3.87
C TYR A 94 -7.44 -18.16 2.85
N ASP A 95 -6.94 -19.12 2.05
CA ASP A 95 -7.70 -19.86 1.04
C ASP A 95 -8.47 -18.98 0.04
N PHE A 96 -7.83 -17.91 -0.42
CA PHE A 96 -8.41 -17.09 -1.49
C PHE A 96 -8.46 -17.87 -2.81
N ARG A 97 -9.53 -17.66 -3.57
CA ARG A 97 -9.78 -18.34 -4.85
C ARG A 97 -9.53 -17.41 -6.04
N VAL A 98 -9.39 -18.01 -7.23
CA VAL A 98 -9.29 -17.26 -8.49
C VAL A 98 -10.42 -16.24 -8.61
N GLY A 99 -10.08 -15.05 -9.08
CA GLY A 99 -10.98 -13.92 -9.22
C GLY A 99 -11.20 -13.10 -7.94
N LYS A 100 -10.66 -13.55 -6.79
CA LYS A 100 -10.68 -12.81 -5.51
C LYS A 100 -9.29 -12.36 -5.12
N GLY A 101 -9.23 -11.33 -4.30
CA GLY A 101 -7.98 -10.80 -3.79
C GLY A 101 -8.11 -10.21 -2.39
N LEU A 102 -7.00 -9.85 -1.82
CA LEU A 102 -6.92 -9.13 -0.57
C LEU A 102 -6.50 -7.68 -0.78
N TYR A 103 -6.91 -6.84 0.14
CA TYR A 103 -6.49 -5.46 0.29
C TYR A 103 -6.01 -5.24 1.73
N CYS A 104 -4.98 -4.46 1.91
CA CYS A 104 -4.54 -4.03 3.22
C CYS A 104 -4.05 -2.57 3.21
N ASP A 105 -4.20 -1.91 4.37
CA ASP A 105 -3.50 -0.66 4.64
C ASP A 105 -2.07 -1.02 5.04
N MET A 106 -1.11 -0.77 4.16
CA MET A 106 0.30 -1.03 4.42
C MET A 106 0.98 0.23 4.94
N ASN A 107 1.65 0.11 6.08
CA ASN A 107 2.58 1.13 6.56
C ASN A 107 4.00 0.59 6.41
N ALA A 108 4.88 1.37 5.81
CA ALA A 108 6.26 0.95 5.55
C ALA A 108 7.25 2.07 5.91
N ILE A 109 8.49 1.67 6.21
CA ILE A 109 9.60 2.60 6.41
C ILE A 109 10.66 2.32 5.35
N ARG A 110 10.94 3.31 4.53
CA ARG A 110 11.98 3.31 3.50
C ARG A 110 13.10 4.23 3.92
N ARG A 111 13.99 3.74 4.79
CA ARG A 111 15.01 4.55 5.46
C ARG A 111 16.02 5.23 4.52
N ASP A 112 16.23 4.66 3.35
CA ASP A 112 17.20 5.14 2.35
C ASP A 112 16.53 5.91 1.21
N GLU A 113 15.25 6.32 1.37
CA GLU A 113 14.51 7.07 0.36
C GLU A 113 15.10 8.48 0.14
N GLU A 114 15.22 8.89 -1.11
CA GLU A 114 15.54 10.27 -1.45
C GLU A 114 14.30 11.15 -1.31
N LEU A 115 14.34 12.05 -0.32
CA LEU A 115 13.19 12.89 0.03
C LEU A 115 13.00 14.05 -0.94
N ASP A 116 11.76 14.16 -1.44
CA ASP A 116 11.29 15.28 -2.25
C ASP A 116 9.80 15.58 -1.97
N ASN A 117 9.11 16.29 -2.86
CA ASN A 117 7.69 16.60 -2.69
C ASN A 117 6.77 15.38 -2.82
N LEU A 118 7.25 14.25 -3.35
CA LEU A 118 6.46 13.04 -3.62
C LEU A 118 6.94 11.83 -2.81
N HIS A 119 8.20 11.84 -2.32
CA HIS A 119 8.82 10.71 -1.65
C HIS A 119 9.06 11.00 -0.17
N SER A 120 8.71 10.06 0.68
CA SER A 120 8.83 10.14 2.13
C SER A 120 9.43 8.85 2.70
N VAL A 121 10.12 8.97 3.83
CA VAL A 121 10.60 7.81 4.61
C VAL A 121 9.44 6.93 5.07
N TYR A 122 8.35 7.54 5.50
CA TYR A 122 7.12 6.84 5.86
C TYR A 122 6.19 6.72 4.66
N VAL A 123 5.70 5.51 4.45
CA VAL A 123 4.78 5.19 3.35
C VAL A 123 3.49 4.62 3.93
N ASP A 124 2.37 5.13 3.46
CA ASP A 124 1.02 4.67 3.76
C ASP A 124 0.33 4.36 2.43
N GLN A 125 0.09 3.08 2.15
CA GLN A 125 -0.40 2.62 0.85
C GLN A 125 -1.69 1.82 0.97
N TRP A 126 -2.58 1.97 -0.02
CA TRP A 126 -3.57 0.95 -0.34
C TRP A 126 -2.87 -0.15 -1.13
N ASP A 127 -2.61 -1.25 -0.47
CA ASP A 127 -1.84 -2.33 -1.07
C ASP A 127 -2.72 -3.56 -1.29
N TRP A 128 -2.70 -4.13 -2.48
CA TRP A 128 -3.58 -5.24 -2.83
C TRP A 128 -2.89 -6.30 -3.69
N GLU A 129 -3.44 -7.49 -3.67
CA GLU A 129 -3.03 -8.62 -4.50
C GLU A 129 -4.26 -9.45 -4.86
N LYS A 130 -4.35 -9.97 -6.10
CA LYS A 130 -5.50 -10.73 -6.59
C LYS A 130 -5.06 -11.97 -7.34
N ILE A 131 -5.75 -13.10 -7.13
CA ILE A 131 -5.50 -14.34 -7.85
C ILE A 131 -6.19 -14.27 -9.21
N ILE A 132 -5.42 -14.48 -10.27
CA ILE A 132 -5.89 -14.57 -11.65
C ILE A 132 -5.47 -15.91 -12.25
N THR A 133 -6.12 -16.32 -13.33
CA THR A 133 -5.71 -17.50 -14.10
C THR A 133 -4.51 -17.16 -14.99
N VAL A 134 -3.89 -18.17 -15.59
CA VAL A 134 -2.82 -17.96 -16.57
C VAL A 134 -3.37 -17.28 -17.84
N GLU A 135 -4.60 -17.62 -18.23
CA GLU A 135 -5.32 -17.07 -19.37
C GLU A 135 -5.63 -15.57 -19.18
N ASP A 136 -5.89 -15.14 -17.93
CA ASP A 136 -6.12 -13.75 -17.57
C ASP A 136 -4.84 -12.90 -17.62
N ARG A 137 -3.66 -13.52 -17.71
CA ARG A 137 -2.38 -12.79 -17.79
C ARG A 137 -2.14 -12.22 -19.18
N ASN A 138 -2.98 -11.29 -19.55
CA ASN A 138 -2.95 -10.63 -20.86
C ASN A 138 -3.22 -9.12 -20.76
N GLU A 139 -2.95 -8.41 -21.85
CA GLU A 139 -3.07 -6.94 -21.90
C GLU A 139 -4.51 -6.46 -21.73
N THR A 140 -5.48 -7.20 -22.23
CA THR A 140 -6.92 -6.85 -22.11
C THR A 140 -7.36 -6.87 -20.66
N TYR A 141 -6.99 -7.91 -19.92
CA TYR A 141 -7.26 -8.01 -18.48
C TYR A 141 -6.58 -6.86 -17.71
N LEU A 142 -5.30 -6.60 -17.98
CA LEU A 142 -4.57 -5.50 -17.37
C LEU A 142 -5.26 -4.15 -17.61
N LYS A 143 -5.65 -3.85 -18.84
CA LYS A 143 -6.37 -2.62 -19.18
C LYS A 143 -7.70 -2.50 -18.44
N ASN A 144 -8.41 -3.60 -18.24
CA ASN A 144 -9.65 -3.61 -17.47
C ASN A 144 -9.41 -3.31 -16.00
N VAL A 145 -8.38 -3.91 -15.39
CA VAL A 145 -7.98 -3.60 -14.00
C VAL A 145 -7.62 -2.12 -13.85
N VAL A 146 -6.83 -1.56 -14.79
CA VAL A 146 -6.48 -0.14 -14.79
C VAL A 146 -7.73 0.74 -14.87
N ARG A 147 -8.69 0.43 -15.76
CA ARG A 147 -9.96 1.17 -15.84
C ARG A 147 -10.75 1.12 -14.53
N CYS A 148 -10.78 -0.04 -13.88
CA CYS A 148 -11.41 -0.19 -12.56
C CYS A 148 -10.78 0.71 -11.52
N ILE A 149 -9.45 0.76 -11.45
CA ILE A 149 -8.72 1.62 -10.51
C ILE A 149 -8.99 3.10 -10.82
N VAL A 150 -8.91 3.52 -12.08
CA VAL A 150 -9.20 4.89 -12.48
C VAL A 150 -10.64 5.27 -12.12
N SER A 151 -11.62 4.38 -12.35
CA SER A 151 -13.01 4.62 -11.95
C SER A 151 -13.15 4.80 -10.44
N ALA A 152 -12.45 3.98 -9.63
CA ALA A 152 -12.45 4.12 -8.18
C ALA A 152 -11.85 5.48 -7.73
N VAL A 153 -10.80 5.96 -8.39
CA VAL A 153 -10.25 7.30 -8.14
C VAL A 153 -11.26 8.40 -8.50
N CYS A 154 -11.97 8.27 -9.62
CA CYS A 154 -12.98 9.24 -10.05
C CYS A 154 -14.16 9.34 -9.07
N GLU A 155 -14.51 8.26 -8.36
CA GLU A 155 -15.57 8.30 -7.34
C GLU A 155 -15.22 9.21 -6.16
N ILE A 156 -13.94 9.41 -5.84
CA ILE A 156 -13.51 10.36 -4.80
C ILE A 156 -14.02 11.78 -5.15
N GLY A 157 -13.89 12.19 -6.42
CA GLY A 157 -14.36 13.50 -6.88
C GLY A 157 -15.89 13.64 -6.86
N ARG A 158 -16.62 12.56 -7.10
CA ARG A 158 -18.10 12.58 -7.11
C ARG A 158 -18.72 12.62 -5.71
N ALA A 159 -18.05 12.08 -4.71
CA ALA A 159 -18.57 12.02 -3.33
C ALA A 159 -18.59 13.39 -2.61
N HIS A 160 -18.09 14.44 -3.23
CA HIS A 160 -17.94 15.77 -2.62
C HIS A 160 -18.76 16.86 -3.35
N VAL A 161 -19.66 16.46 -4.23
CA VAL A 161 -20.56 17.39 -4.94
C VAL A 161 -21.95 17.39 -4.30
#